data_1a9975b47ebb652767bac76354c03f87
#
_entry.id   1a9975b47ebb652767bac76354c03f87
#
_cell.length_a   1.000
_cell.length_b   1.000
_cell.length_c   1.000
_cell.angle_alpha   90.00
_cell.angle_beta   90.00
_cell.angle_gamma   90.00
#
_symmetry.space_group_name_H-M   'P 1'
#
loop_
_entity.id
_entity.type
_entity.pdbx_description
1 polymer ?
#
loop_
_entity_poly.entity_id
_entity_poly.type
_entity_poly.pdbx_seq_one_letter_code
_entity_poly.pdbx_strand_id
1 'polypeptide(L)'
;GFFDPENPLERGVVDPDEDEEINESNEERSIESIASSQRYPMLSFSNTDMAFTEDMLVAGSYHGFNIYRLEEDGFPNLMTSVVCPGGQGDVSVVGDLLIMSVQDTRGRLDCGLEGVDPEPNDERFRGIRVFDISNPKMPIQVGAIQTCRGSHTHSVVEGPTSDGKIIVFNSGTSNIRDQEEMGDCFEDIPGDDRTALFRIDVIEIPIDNPSNSKIIDSPTVFADLETGVIAGLWRGGDHGDETQETEITDQCHDITVFPSASLAAGACSGNGILFDITDPTKPRRIDDVTDTGFAYWHSATFNNDGTKVLFTDEWGGGGRARCRAWDPMNWGANAIYDIVEGKLEFRSHFKMPAPQK
;
A
#
# COMPACT_ATOMS: atom_id res chain seq x y z
N GLY A 1 -2.07 22.32 -12.04
CA GLY A 1 -1.09 23.37 -12.13
C GLY A 1 -0.19 23.13 -13.33
N PHE A 2 0.04 24.16 -14.12
CA PHE A 2 0.98 24.09 -15.25
C PHE A 2 2.40 24.18 -14.71
N PHE A 3 3.26 23.27 -15.17
CA PHE A 3 4.70 23.43 -15.03
C PHE A 3 5.12 24.63 -15.91
N ASP A 4 5.67 25.66 -15.29
CA ASP A 4 6.27 26.79 -15.99
C ASP A 4 7.76 26.54 -16.14
N PRO A 5 8.28 26.22 -17.34
CA PRO A 5 9.69 25.97 -17.54
C PRO A 5 10.58 27.22 -17.38
N GLU A 6 9.98 28.43 -17.38
CA GLU A 6 10.71 29.69 -17.15
C GLU A 6 10.84 30.03 -15.65
N ASN A 7 10.06 29.34 -14.78
CA ASN A 7 10.16 29.43 -13.32
C ASN A 7 10.26 28.03 -12.71
N PRO A 8 11.37 27.31 -12.89
CA PRO A 8 11.56 26.06 -12.20
C PRO A 8 11.50 26.33 -10.70
N LEU A 9 10.58 25.66 -10.01
CA LEU A 9 10.51 25.69 -8.53
C LEU A 9 11.91 25.32 -8.01
N GLU A 10 12.50 26.22 -7.24
CA GLU A 10 13.76 25.92 -6.55
C GLU A 10 13.57 24.62 -5.76
N ARG A 11 14.45 23.67 -5.97
CA ARG A 11 14.52 22.48 -5.13
C ARG A 11 14.81 22.98 -3.72
N GLY A 12 13.83 22.88 -2.83
CA GLY A 12 14.04 23.15 -1.43
C GLY A 12 15.23 22.30 -0.97
N VAL A 13 16.27 22.95 -0.51
CA VAL A 13 17.35 22.27 0.22
C VAL A 13 16.71 21.92 1.55
N VAL A 14 16.46 20.64 1.77
CA VAL A 14 16.03 20.13 3.09
C VAL A 14 17.20 20.44 4.03
N ASP A 15 16.96 21.28 5.02
CA ASP A 15 17.92 21.54 6.10
C ASP A 15 18.03 20.24 6.91
N PRO A 16 19.18 19.56 6.94
CA PRO A 16 19.30 18.34 7.70
C PRO A 16 19.13 18.51 9.20
N ASP A 17 19.19 19.74 9.70
CA ASP A 17 19.02 20.05 11.13
C ASP A 17 17.53 20.30 11.52
N GLU A 18 16.64 20.58 10.54
CA GLU A 18 15.19 20.66 10.81
C GLU A 18 14.54 19.28 10.99
N ASP A 19 15.21 18.21 10.59
CA ASP A 19 14.67 16.84 10.62
C ASP A 19 14.86 16.11 11.96
N GLU A 20 15.58 16.68 12.94
CA GLU A 20 15.75 16.02 14.26
C GLU A 20 14.51 16.04 15.15
N GLU A 21 13.50 16.88 14.85
CA GLU A 21 12.25 16.95 15.62
C GLU A 21 11.15 15.98 15.12
N ILE A 22 11.37 15.24 14.03
CA ILE A 22 10.36 14.41 13.36
C ILE A 22 10.25 12.98 13.94
N ASN A 23 10.73 12.73 15.13
CA ASN A 23 10.70 11.38 15.74
C ASN A 23 9.48 11.12 16.62
N GLU A 24 8.44 11.93 16.55
CA GLU A 24 7.23 11.74 17.35
C GLU A 24 6.07 11.22 16.48
N SER A 25 5.68 9.99 16.77
CA SER A 25 4.46 9.23 16.40
C SER A 25 4.05 9.11 14.90
N ASN A 26 3.58 7.93 14.52
CA ASN A 26 2.99 7.66 13.19
C ASN A 26 1.76 8.57 12.87
N GLU A 27 1.09 9.13 13.88
CA GLU A 27 0.01 10.10 13.70
C GLU A 27 0.49 11.40 13.06
N GLU A 28 1.67 11.87 13.43
CA GLU A 28 2.27 13.07 12.82
C GLU A 28 2.71 12.81 11.39
N ARG A 29 3.12 11.59 11.04
CA ARG A 29 3.51 11.24 9.67
C ARG A 29 2.37 11.40 8.66
N SER A 30 1.14 11.00 8.99
CA SER A 30 0.01 11.14 8.06
C SER A 30 -0.42 12.61 7.90
N ILE A 31 -0.40 13.38 8.96
CA ILE A 31 -0.66 14.83 8.93
C ILE A 31 0.48 15.57 8.23
N GLU A 32 1.71 15.14 8.45
CA GLU A 32 2.90 15.71 7.82
C GLU A 32 3.03 15.35 6.35
N SER A 33 2.53 14.20 5.88
CA SER A 33 2.55 13.89 4.44
C SER A 33 1.74 14.93 3.65
N ILE A 34 0.66 15.45 4.21
CA ILE A 34 -0.14 16.53 3.60
C ILE A 34 0.48 17.89 3.87
N ALA A 35 0.91 18.14 5.11
CA ALA A 35 1.66 19.34 5.42
C ALA A 35 2.95 19.40 4.59
N SER A 36 3.62 18.26 4.34
CA SER A 36 4.75 18.21 3.43
C SER A 36 4.35 18.36 1.97
N SER A 37 3.21 17.84 1.52
CA SER A 37 2.72 18.11 0.16
C SER A 37 2.31 19.57 -0.05
N GLN A 38 1.85 20.26 1.00
CA GLN A 38 1.63 21.71 0.99
C GLN A 38 2.93 22.50 1.19
N ARG A 39 3.85 22.00 2.00
CA ARG A 39 5.17 22.57 2.27
C ARG A 39 6.15 22.30 1.12
N TYR A 40 5.98 21.15 0.45
CA TYR A 40 6.78 20.71 -0.69
C TYR A 40 5.86 20.39 -1.88
N PRO A 41 5.36 21.39 -2.60
CA PRO A 41 4.42 21.17 -3.71
C PRO A 41 4.96 20.22 -4.80
N MET A 42 6.26 19.97 -4.83
CA MET A 42 6.87 18.97 -5.73
C MET A 42 6.49 17.53 -5.38
N LEU A 43 6.20 17.18 -4.13
CA LEU A 43 5.71 15.85 -3.77
C LEU A 43 4.33 15.56 -4.36
N SER A 44 3.48 16.59 -4.48
CA SER A 44 2.17 16.46 -5.12
C SER A 44 2.24 15.97 -6.56
N PHE A 45 3.36 16.19 -7.24
CA PHE A 45 3.60 15.77 -8.63
C PHE A 45 4.51 14.54 -8.73
N SER A 46 4.98 14.00 -7.61
CA SER A 46 5.75 12.76 -7.62
C SER A 46 4.85 11.60 -7.98
N ASN A 47 5.22 10.84 -9.01
CA ASN A 47 4.58 9.58 -9.31
C ASN A 47 4.97 8.56 -8.24
N THR A 48 4.00 7.80 -7.80
CA THR A 48 4.14 6.87 -6.68
C THR A 48 3.96 5.43 -7.13
N ASP A 49 3.08 5.22 -8.09
CA ASP A 49 2.82 3.92 -8.68
C ASP A 49 2.43 4.05 -10.15
N MET A 50 2.49 2.94 -10.90
CA MET A 50 2.19 2.93 -12.33
C MET A 50 1.48 1.65 -12.75
N ALA A 51 0.32 1.82 -13.41
CA ALA A 51 -0.38 0.73 -14.08
C ALA A 51 -0.25 0.88 -15.60
N PHE A 52 -0.08 -0.25 -16.28
CA PHE A 52 0.07 -0.30 -17.74
C PHE A 52 -1.05 -1.08 -18.38
N THR A 53 -1.53 -0.60 -19.51
CA THR A 53 -2.30 -1.36 -20.49
C THR A 53 -1.48 -1.51 -21.76
N GLU A 54 -2.08 -2.05 -22.83
CA GLU A 54 -1.39 -2.22 -24.13
C GLU A 54 -0.90 -0.86 -24.69
N ASP A 55 -1.69 0.20 -24.53
CA ASP A 55 -1.44 1.52 -25.15
C ASP A 55 -1.48 2.70 -24.17
N MET A 56 -1.64 2.43 -22.87
CA MET A 56 -1.71 3.50 -21.86
C MET A 56 -0.81 3.20 -20.66
N LEU A 57 -0.35 4.28 -20.03
CA LEU A 57 0.25 4.32 -18.71
C LEU A 57 -0.63 5.20 -17.83
N VAL A 58 -1.03 4.68 -16.68
CA VAL A 58 -1.64 5.46 -15.60
C VAL A 58 -0.60 5.61 -14.50
N ALA A 59 -0.29 6.83 -14.12
CA ALA A 59 0.66 7.14 -13.05
C ALA A 59 -0.09 7.77 -11.88
N GLY A 60 -0.11 7.07 -10.74
CA GLY A 60 -0.60 7.56 -9.47
C GLY A 60 0.34 8.61 -8.86
N SER A 61 -0.21 9.47 -8.03
CA SER A 61 0.53 10.50 -7.31
C SER A 61 -0.24 10.95 -6.06
N TYR A 62 0.41 11.70 -5.19
CA TYR A 62 -0.25 12.30 -4.01
C TYR A 62 -1.41 13.24 -4.37
N HIS A 63 -1.46 13.72 -5.62
CA HIS A 63 -2.48 14.65 -6.08
C HIS A 63 -3.63 14.01 -6.85
N GLY A 64 -3.52 12.71 -7.15
CA GLY A 64 -4.46 11.96 -7.98
C GLY A 64 -3.72 11.08 -8.98
N PHE A 65 -4.07 11.17 -10.25
CA PHE A 65 -3.40 10.36 -11.27
C PHE A 65 -3.33 11.07 -12.62
N ASN A 66 -2.36 10.64 -13.43
CA ASN A 66 -2.19 11.07 -14.81
C ASN A 66 -2.39 9.89 -15.75
N ILE A 67 -3.03 10.11 -16.90
CA ILE A 67 -3.14 9.11 -17.96
C ILE A 67 -2.31 9.57 -19.15
N TYR A 68 -1.45 8.67 -19.62
CA TYR A 68 -0.61 8.88 -20.79
C TYR A 68 -0.93 7.84 -21.85
N ARG A 69 -0.90 8.26 -23.12
CA ARG A 69 -0.82 7.33 -24.24
C ARG A 69 0.63 6.94 -24.46
N LEU A 70 0.87 5.64 -24.65
CA LEU A 70 2.16 5.13 -25.08
C LEU A 70 2.23 5.18 -26.60
N GLU A 71 3.13 5.99 -27.14
CA GLU A 71 3.35 6.13 -28.57
C GLU A 71 4.23 4.96 -29.07
N GLU A 72 4.27 4.75 -30.40
CA GLU A 72 5.06 3.65 -31.02
C GLU A 72 6.57 3.71 -30.67
N ASP A 73 7.10 4.89 -30.39
CA ASP A 73 8.48 5.09 -29.95
C ASP A 73 8.71 4.86 -28.43
N GLY A 74 7.63 4.53 -27.71
CA GLY A 74 7.66 4.25 -26.26
C GLY A 74 7.59 5.51 -25.38
N PHE A 75 7.47 6.72 -25.94
CA PHE A 75 7.30 7.92 -25.13
C PHE A 75 5.86 8.09 -24.64
N PRO A 76 5.67 8.43 -23.35
CA PRO A 76 4.34 8.69 -22.81
C PRO A 76 3.88 10.12 -23.20
N ASN A 77 2.70 10.21 -23.81
CA ASN A 77 2.06 11.47 -24.17
C ASN A 77 0.88 11.73 -23.22
N LEU A 78 0.95 12.80 -22.42
CA LEU A 78 -0.07 13.12 -21.42
C LEU A 78 -1.43 13.36 -22.10
N MET A 79 -2.44 12.59 -21.70
CA MET A 79 -3.82 12.71 -22.16
C MET A 79 -4.67 13.51 -21.20
N THR A 80 -4.54 13.26 -19.88
CA THR A 80 -5.29 13.96 -18.84
C THR A 80 -4.61 13.85 -17.48
N SER A 81 -4.92 14.80 -16.60
CA SER A 81 -4.57 14.76 -15.18
C SER A 81 -5.85 14.90 -14.37
N VAL A 82 -6.04 13.98 -13.43
CA VAL A 82 -7.16 14.01 -12.49
C VAL A 82 -6.61 14.41 -11.12
N VAL A 83 -7.13 15.50 -10.58
CA VAL A 83 -6.78 15.99 -9.26
C VAL A 83 -7.78 15.44 -8.26
N CYS A 84 -7.33 14.52 -7.42
CA CYS A 84 -8.15 13.84 -6.43
C CYS A 84 -7.23 13.34 -5.30
N PRO A 85 -6.83 14.20 -4.36
CA PRO A 85 -5.87 13.88 -3.32
C PRO A 85 -6.36 12.73 -2.44
N GLY A 86 -5.42 11.89 -2.01
CA GLY A 86 -5.77 10.74 -1.18
C GLY A 86 -4.60 9.95 -0.61
N GLY A 87 -3.39 10.52 -0.60
CA GLY A 87 -2.18 9.83 -0.21
C GLY A 87 -1.37 9.38 -1.42
N GLN A 88 -0.59 8.32 -1.30
CA GLN A 88 0.34 7.91 -2.36
C GLN A 88 -0.35 7.53 -3.69
N GLY A 89 -1.61 7.08 -3.67
CA GLY A 89 -2.38 6.85 -4.87
C GLY A 89 -1.88 5.67 -5.69
N ASP A 90 -1.73 4.52 -5.06
CA ASP A 90 -1.51 3.23 -5.73
C ASP A 90 -2.63 2.94 -6.74
N VAL A 91 -2.29 2.47 -7.94
CA VAL A 91 -3.23 2.35 -9.06
C VAL A 91 -3.18 1.00 -9.75
N SER A 92 -4.34 0.48 -10.14
CA SER A 92 -4.48 -0.70 -11.00
C SER A 92 -5.51 -0.47 -12.09
N VAL A 93 -5.34 -1.11 -13.24
CA VAL A 93 -6.30 -1.04 -14.36
C VAL A 93 -6.79 -2.42 -14.73
N VAL A 94 -8.11 -2.57 -14.81
CA VAL A 94 -8.77 -3.80 -15.29
C VAL A 94 -9.83 -3.41 -16.33
N GLY A 95 -9.56 -3.70 -17.59
CA GLY A 95 -10.40 -3.22 -18.70
C GLY A 95 -10.50 -1.70 -18.72
N ASP A 96 -11.71 -1.18 -18.62
CA ASP A 96 -11.98 0.26 -18.59
C ASP A 96 -12.09 0.84 -17.17
N LEU A 97 -11.75 0.05 -16.14
CA LEU A 97 -11.80 0.51 -14.75
C LEU A 97 -10.39 0.75 -14.20
N LEU A 98 -10.19 1.93 -13.64
CA LEU A 98 -9.05 2.30 -12.82
C LEU A 98 -9.44 2.20 -11.35
N ILE A 99 -8.65 1.49 -10.57
CA ILE A 99 -8.77 1.35 -9.13
C ILE A 99 -7.67 2.20 -8.51
N MET A 100 -8.00 3.02 -7.50
CA MET A 100 -7.04 3.93 -6.85
C MET A 100 -7.16 3.83 -5.33
N SER A 101 -6.04 3.64 -4.66
CA SER A 101 -5.90 3.64 -3.20
C SER A 101 -5.97 5.04 -2.60
N VAL A 102 -6.64 5.16 -1.44
CA VAL A 102 -6.74 6.39 -0.65
C VAL A 102 -6.48 6.06 0.81
N GLN A 103 -5.35 6.50 1.35
CA GLN A 103 -5.00 6.28 2.76
C GLN A 103 -5.01 7.55 3.60
N ASP A 104 -4.93 8.71 2.95
CA ASP A 104 -4.75 9.98 3.63
C ASP A 104 -5.93 10.32 4.53
N THR A 105 -5.65 10.73 5.76
CA THR A 105 -6.65 11.12 6.75
C THR A 105 -7.46 12.35 6.34
N ARG A 106 -7.00 13.10 5.35
CA ARG A 106 -7.67 14.29 4.81
C ARG A 106 -8.34 14.05 3.45
N GLY A 107 -8.34 12.81 2.94
CA GLY A 107 -9.02 12.45 1.72
C GLY A 107 -10.53 12.74 1.81
N ARG A 108 -11.12 13.25 0.72
CA ARG A 108 -12.55 13.58 0.60
C ARG A 108 -13.20 12.75 -0.51
N LEU A 109 -14.46 12.38 -0.31
CA LEU A 109 -15.20 11.65 -1.33
C LEU A 109 -15.35 12.45 -2.65
N ASP A 110 -15.49 13.77 -2.55
CA ASP A 110 -15.65 14.70 -3.67
C ASP A 110 -14.33 15.16 -4.29
N CYS A 111 -13.18 14.61 -3.87
CA CYS A 111 -11.84 15.01 -4.29
C CYS A 111 -11.49 16.49 -3.96
N GLY A 112 -12.14 17.09 -2.97
CA GLY A 112 -11.87 18.47 -2.56
C GLY A 112 -10.43 18.66 -2.06
N LEU A 113 -9.83 19.80 -2.43
CA LEU A 113 -8.43 20.14 -2.09
C LEU A 113 -8.27 20.67 -0.67
N GLU A 114 -9.34 21.13 -0.05
CA GLU A 114 -9.35 21.66 1.31
C GLU A 114 -9.09 20.60 2.36
N GLY A 115 -9.24 19.31 1.96
CA GLY A 115 -9.17 18.20 2.91
C GLY A 115 -10.34 18.19 3.88
N VAL A 116 -10.19 17.54 5.02
CA VAL A 116 -11.18 17.48 6.11
C VAL A 116 -10.51 17.83 7.44
N ASP A 117 -11.32 18.33 8.37
CA ASP A 117 -10.90 18.58 9.74
C ASP A 117 -10.61 17.25 10.49
N PRO A 118 -9.98 17.31 11.67
CA PRO A 118 -9.76 16.14 12.51
C PRO A 118 -11.03 15.28 12.71
N GLU A 119 -10.84 14.04 13.07
CA GLU A 119 -11.93 13.09 13.33
C GLU A 119 -12.79 13.50 14.53
N PRO A 120 -14.10 13.15 14.53
CA PRO A 120 -14.85 12.53 13.43
C PRO A 120 -15.30 13.54 12.35
N ASN A 121 -15.39 13.10 11.08
CA ASN A 121 -15.85 13.94 9.98
C ASN A 121 -16.53 13.12 8.86
N ASP A 122 -17.79 13.42 8.56
CA ASP A 122 -18.61 12.70 7.57
C ASP A 122 -18.14 12.87 6.11
N GLU A 123 -17.32 13.89 5.81
CA GLU A 123 -16.78 14.13 4.48
C GLU A 123 -15.50 13.34 4.19
N ARG A 124 -14.95 12.70 5.22
CA ARG A 124 -13.71 11.93 5.08
C ARG A 124 -13.91 10.70 4.21
N PHE A 125 -12.95 10.46 3.35
CA PHE A 125 -12.85 9.25 2.55
C PHE A 125 -11.48 8.60 2.74
N ARG A 126 -11.48 7.32 3.10
CA ARG A 126 -10.31 6.43 3.08
C ARG A 126 -10.75 5.08 2.55
N GLY A 127 -9.99 4.48 1.62
CA GLY A 127 -10.31 3.21 1.01
C GLY A 127 -9.96 3.17 -0.46
N ILE A 128 -10.85 2.69 -1.32
CA ILE A 128 -10.61 2.51 -2.75
C ILE A 128 -11.62 3.33 -3.56
N ARG A 129 -11.13 4.08 -4.54
CA ARG A 129 -11.92 4.71 -5.59
C ARG A 129 -11.87 3.88 -6.86
N VAL A 130 -12.97 3.89 -7.60
CA VAL A 130 -13.05 3.27 -8.92
C VAL A 130 -13.47 4.33 -9.94
N PHE A 131 -12.67 4.47 -11.00
CA PHE A 131 -12.95 5.39 -12.09
C PHE A 131 -13.19 4.62 -13.38
N ASP A 132 -14.18 5.05 -14.15
CA ASP A 132 -14.34 4.65 -15.55
C ASP A 132 -13.38 5.48 -16.41
N ILE A 133 -12.48 4.80 -17.09
CA ILE A 133 -11.49 5.37 -17.99
C ILE A 133 -11.71 4.95 -19.46
N SER A 134 -12.90 4.44 -19.81
CA SER A 134 -13.27 4.13 -21.20
C SER A 134 -13.07 5.32 -22.14
N ASN A 135 -13.26 6.53 -21.61
CA ASN A 135 -12.75 7.75 -22.21
C ASN A 135 -11.58 8.30 -21.37
N PRO A 136 -10.33 7.99 -21.71
CA PRO A 136 -9.17 8.36 -20.90
C PRO A 136 -8.91 9.88 -20.82
N LYS A 137 -9.60 10.67 -21.62
CA LYS A 137 -9.57 12.16 -21.53
C LYS A 137 -10.58 12.71 -20.53
N MET A 138 -11.53 11.91 -20.10
CA MET A 138 -12.60 12.30 -19.17
C MET A 138 -12.92 11.18 -18.19
N PRO A 139 -11.99 10.79 -17.31
CA PRO A 139 -12.25 9.80 -16.27
C PRO A 139 -13.41 10.24 -15.36
N ILE A 140 -14.25 9.29 -14.97
CA ILE A 140 -15.41 9.53 -14.11
C ILE A 140 -15.36 8.57 -12.94
N GLN A 141 -15.43 9.08 -11.70
CA GLN A 141 -15.54 8.22 -10.52
C GLN A 141 -16.91 7.51 -10.55
N VAL A 142 -16.90 6.18 -10.56
CA VAL A 142 -18.09 5.33 -10.66
C VAL A 142 -18.30 4.44 -9.44
N GLY A 143 -17.31 4.37 -8.54
CA GLY A 143 -17.39 3.61 -7.30
C GLY A 143 -16.46 4.17 -6.23
N ALA A 144 -16.80 3.87 -4.97
CA ALA A 144 -16.02 4.25 -3.81
C ALA A 144 -16.31 3.28 -2.67
N ILE A 145 -15.28 2.68 -2.11
CA ILE A 145 -15.37 1.74 -0.99
C ILE A 145 -14.59 2.31 0.18
N GLN A 146 -15.27 2.58 1.29
CA GLN A 146 -14.65 3.04 2.53
C GLN A 146 -14.12 1.85 3.33
N THR A 147 -12.96 2.00 3.95
CA THR A 147 -12.34 1.02 4.83
C THR A 147 -11.93 1.67 6.15
N CYS A 148 -11.74 0.85 7.19
CA CYS A 148 -11.40 1.36 8.52
C CYS A 148 -10.01 1.99 8.60
N ARG A 149 -9.07 1.52 7.77
CA ARG A 149 -7.66 1.96 7.82
C ARG A 149 -7.17 2.53 6.49
N GLY A 150 -8.11 2.90 5.60
CA GLY A 150 -7.75 3.36 4.27
C GLY A 150 -7.20 2.25 3.38
N SER A 151 -6.51 2.65 2.33
CA SER A 151 -5.77 1.80 1.41
C SER A 151 -4.43 2.43 1.10
N HIS A 152 -3.36 1.86 1.61
CA HIS A 152 -2.00 2.26 1.24
C HIS A 152 -1.66 1.70 -0.12
N THR A 153 -1.81 0.37 -0.26
CA THR A 153 -1.74 -0.37 -1.51
C THR A 153 -2.97 -1.25 -1.66
N HIS A 154 -3.22 -1.69 -2.88
CA HIS A 154 -4.19 -2.73 -3.16
C HIS A 154 -3.65 -3.67 -4.22
N SER A 155 -4.14 -4.91 -4.24
CA SER A 155 -3.71 -5.89 -5.24
C SER A 155 -4.93 -6.47 -5.94
N VAL A 156 -4.97 -6.36 -7.26
CA VAL A 156 -5.97 -7.08 -8.06
C VAL A 156 -5.60 -8.56 -8.05
N VAL A 157 -6.39 -9.36 -7.36
CA VAL A 157 -6.17 -10.80 -7.22
C VAL A 157 -6.74 -11.57 -8.39
N GLU A 158 -7.93 -11.21 -8.83
CA GLU A 158 -8.61 -11.77 -9.97
C GLU A 158 -9.46 -10.69 -10.66
N GLY A 159 -9.40 -10.60 -11.97
CA GLY A 159 -10.26 -9.70 -12.73
C GLY A 159 -9.95 -9.66 -14.23
N PRO A 160 -11.00 -9.73 -15.06
CA PRO A 160 -12.39 -10.01 -14.68
C PRO A 160 -12.61 -11.50 -14.34
N THR A 161 -13.42 -11.74 -13.32
CA THR A 161 -13.94 -13.10 -13.03
C THR A 161 -14.95 -13.53 -14.09
N SER A 162 -15.30 -14.80 -14.11
CA SER A 162 -16.30 -15.34 -15.06
C SER A 162 -17.71 -14.74 -14.89
N ASP A 163 -18.02 -14.17 -13.74
CA ASP A 163 -19.29 -13.50 -13.43
C ASP A 163 -19.17 -11.95 -13.43
N GLY A 164 -18.10 -11.42 -14.05
CA GLY A 164 -17.97 -9.98 -14.30
C GLY A 164 -17.58 -9.14 -13.07
N LYS A 165 -16.70 -9.66 -12.22
CA LYS A 165 -16.22 -8.98 -11.04
C LYS A 165 -14.71 -8.82 -11.03
N ILE A 166 -14.22 -7.96 -10.17
CA ILE A 166 -12.81 -7.84 -9.81
C ILE A 166 -12.70 -8.11 -8.31
N ILE A 167 -11.76 -8.95 -7.93
CA ILE A 167 -11.42 -9.23 -6.53
C ILE A 167 -10.12 -8.51 -6.19
N VAL A 168 -10.14 -7.75 -5.12
CA VAL A 168 -9.03 -6.90 -4.66
C VAL A 168 -8.72 -7.20 -3.22
N PHE A 169 -7.44 -7.35 -2.89
CA PHE A 169 -6.95 -7.29 -1.50
C PHE A 169 -6.58 -5.85 -1.19
N ASN A 170 -7.03 -5.37 -0.05
CA ASN A 170 -6.75 -4.04 0.44
C ASN A 170 -5.84 -4.08 1.66
N SER A 171 -4.79 -3.32 1.60
CA SER A 171 -3.83 -3.13 2.69
C SER A 171 -3.97 -1.72 3.25
N GLY A 172 -4.66 -1.60 4.40
CA GLY A 172 -4.82 -0.34 5.12
C GLY A 172 -3.74 -0.17 6.17
N THR A 173 -3.01 0.93 6.13
CA THR A 173 -1.91 1.23 7.06
C THR A 173 -2.19 2.45 7.94
N SER A 174 -3.26 3.20 7.69
CA SER A 174 -3.64 4.36 8.51
C SER A 174 -4.21 3.93 9.87
N ASN A 175 -4.29 4.88 10.80
CA ASN A 175 -5.01 4.69 12.05
C ASN A 175 -6.46 4.26 11.80
N ILE A 176 -7.02 3.51 12.75
CA ILE A 176 -8.42 3.11 12.70
C ILE A 176 -9.30 4.35 12.75
N ARG A 177 -10.28 4.45 11.88
CA ARG A 177 -11.26 5.54 11.86
C ARG A 177 -12.14 5.52 13.09
N ASP A 178 -12.55 6.71 13.53
CA ASP A 178 -13.53 6.85 14.60
C ASP A 178 -14.86 6.13 14.25
N GLN A 179 -15.45 5.48 15.24
CA GLN A 179 -16.73 4.78 15.06
C GLN A 179 -17.91 5.73 14.78
N GLU A 180 -17.79 7.03 15.11
CA GLU A 180 -18.78 8.03 14.71
C GLU A 180 -18.76 8.29 13.20
N GLU A 181 -17.60 8.09 12.52
CA GLU A 181 -17.50 8.15 11.05
C GLU A 181 -17.90 6.83 10.39
N MET A 182 -17.51 5.70 10.98
CA MET A 182 -17.71 4.36 10.42
C MET A 182 -17.88 3.33 11.55
N GLY A 183 -19.13 2.99 11.85
CA GLY A 183 -19.52 2.22 13.04
C GLY A 183 -18.89 0.85 13.21
N ASP A 184 -18.38 0.25 12.12
CA ASP A 184 -17.75 -1.07 12.14
C ASP A 184 -16.22 -1.03 12.32
N CYS A 185 -15.64 0.14 12.62
CA CYS A 185 -14.22 0.33 12.84
C CYS A 185 -13.89 0.25 14.33
N PHE A 186 -13.61 -0.95 14.80
CA PHE A 186 -13.27 -1.22 16.21
C PHE A 186 -11.76 -1.19 16.42
N GLU A 187 -11.35 -0.55 17.50
CA GLU A 187 -9.96 -0.57 17.96
C GLU A 187 -9.56 -1.93 18.53
N ASP A 188 -8.28 -2.09 18.85
CA ASP A 188 -7.78 -3.30 19.50
C ASP A 188 -8.15 -3.27 21.00
N ILE A 189 -9.24 -3.96 21.30
CA ILE A 189 -9.69 -4.16 22.70
C ILE A 189 -9.41 -5.63 23.05
N PRO A 190 -8.61 -5.93 24.07
CA PRO A 190 -8.29 -7.29 24.44
C PRO A 190 -9.52 -8.18 24.63
N GLY A 191 -9.62 -9.24 23.82
CA GLY A 191 -10.74 -10.18 23.84
C GLY A 191 -11.91 -9.80 22.93
N ASP A 192 -11.82 -8.69 22.17
CA ASP A 192 -12.74 -8.33 21.09
C ASP A 192 -12.12 -8.74 19.75
N ASP A 193 -12.81 -9.59 19.00
CA ASP A 193 -12.37 -10.09 17.69
C ASP A 193 -12.81 -9.19 16.51
N ARG A 194 -13.50 -8.09 16.80
CA ARG A 194 -13.99 -7.15 15.78
C ARG A 194 -12.96 -6.08 15.37
N THR A 195 -11.79 -6.09 15.99
CA THR A 195 -10.75 -5.09 15.70
C THR A 195 -10.48 -4.94 14.19
N ALA A 196 -10.26 -3.71 13.75
CA ALA A 196 -9.86 -3.41 12.38
C ALA A 196 -8.36 -3.66 12.12
N LEU A 197 -7.58 -3.98 13.17
CA LEU A 197 -6.20 -4.45 13.06
C LEU A 197 -6.16 -5.96 12.72
N PHE A 198 -4.96 -6.44 12.41
CA PHE A 198 -4.65 -7.87 12.24
C PHE A 198 -5.43 -8.58 11.12
N ARG A 199 -5.91 -7.84 10.13
CA ARG A 199 -6.67 -8.36 9.00
C ARG A 199 -6.32 -7.65 7.71
N ILE A 200 -6.74 -8.22 6.60
CA ILE A 200 -6.84 -7.54 5.31
C ILE A 200 -8.31 -7.47 4.90
N ASP A 201 -8.67 -6.54 4.03
CA ASP A 201 -10.02 -6.49 3.47
C ASP A 201 -10.02 -7.11 2.07
N VAL A 202 -10.98 -7.97 1.80
CA VAL A 202 -11.25 -8.54 0.47
C VAL A 202 -12.43 -7.79 -0.13
N ILE A 203 -12.17 -7.10 -1.25
CA ILE A 203 -13.15 -6.22 -1.90
C ILE A 203 -13.61 -6.83 -3.21
N GLU A 204 -14.93 -6.85 -3.43
CA GLU A 204 -15.56 -7.22 -4.69
C GLU A 204 -16.00 -5.95 -5.43
N ILE A 205 -15.58 -5.80 -6.68
CA ILE A 205 -15.96 -4.70 -7.57
C ILE A 205 -16.72 -5.27 -8.77
N PRO A 206 -18.07 -5.11 -8.85
CA PRO A 206 -18.82 -5.49 -10.04
C PRO A 206 -18.49 -4.58 -11.23
N ILE A 207 -18.05 -5.14 -12.35
CA ILE A 207 -17.60 -4.36 -13.53
C ILE A 207 -18.76 -3.56 -14.13
N ASP A 208 -19.94 -4.16 -14.24
CA ASP A 208 -21.11 -3.50 -14.81
C ASP A 208 -21.72 -2.42 -13.90
N ASN A 209 -21.42 -2.47 -12.61
CA ASN A 209 -21.94 -1.51 -11.63
C ASN A 209 -20.98 -1.29 -10.46
N PRO A 210 -19.87 -0.59 -10.65
CA PRO A 210 -18.85 -0.37 -9.62
C PRO A 210 -19.36 0.37 -8.37
N SER A 211 -20.51 1.06 -8.45
CA SER A 211 -21.14 1.67 -7.26
C SER A 211 -21.63 0.66 -6.23
N ASN A 212 -21.78 -0.61 -6.61
CA ASN A 212 -22.14 -1.73 -5.73
C ASN A 212 -20.89 -2.45 -5.15
N SER A 213 -19.72 -1.88 -5.29
CA SER A 213 -18.51 -2.45 -4.69
C SER A 213 -18.61 -2.52 -3.17
N LYS A 214 -18.05 -3.57 -2.59
CA LYS A 214 -18.15 -3.83 -1.16
C LYS A 214 -17.01 -4.69 -0.63
N ILE A 215 -16.72 -4.58 0.65
CA ILE A 215 -15.93 -5.57 1.38
C ILE A 215 -16.78 -6.84 1.51
N ILE A 216 -16.26 -7.98 1.06
CA ILE A 216 -16.97 -9.28 1.12
C ILE A 216 -16.41 -10.18 2.22
N ASP A 217 -15.18 -9.94 2.66
CA ASP A 217 -14.52 -10.64 3.76
C ASP A 217 -13.42 -9.75 4.37
N SER A 218 -13.10 -9.98 5.63
CA SER A 218 -11.98 -9.33 6.32
C SER A 218 -11.24 -10.37 7.17
N PRO A 219 -10.52 -11.32 6.54
CA PRO A 219 -9.88 -12.41 7.23
C PRO A 219 -8.75 -11.93 8.15
N THR A 220 -8.73 -12.46 9.38
CA THR A 220 -7.71 -12.19 10.40
C THR A 220 -6.42 -12.97 10.11
N VAL A 221 -5.78 -12.64 9.01
CA VAL A 221 -4.61 -13.38 8.47
C VAL A 221 -3.39 -13.38 9.39
N PHE A 222 -3.36 -12.49 10.38
CA PHE A 222 -2.29 -12.42 11.38
C PHE A 222 -2.60 -13.19 12.67
N ALA A 223 -3.81 -13.77 12.78
CA ALA A 223 -4.16 -14.59 13.94
C ALA A 223 -3.23 -15.82 14.05
N ASP A 224 -2.98 -16.25 15.28
CA ASP A 224 -2.29 -17.52 15.54
C ASP A 224 -3.13 -18.69 15.01
N LEU A 225 -2.55 -19.52 14.15
CA LEU A 225 -3.27 -20.59 13.44
C LEU A 225 -3.71 -21.74 14.37
N GLU A 226 -3.06 -21.93 15.52
CA GLU A 226 -3.38 -23.00 16.46
C GLU A 226 -4.42 -22.57 17.46
N THR A 227 -4.30 -21.35 17.99
CA THR A 227 -5.14 -20.85 19.08
C THR A 227 -6.25 -19.92 18.62
N GLY A 228 -6.13 -19.34 17.40
CA GLY A 228 -7.04 -18.33 16.88
C GLY A 228 -6.89 -16.95 17.55
N VAL A 229 -5.85 -16.75 18.34
CA VAL A 229 -5.61 -15.47 19.03
C VAL A 229 -5.25 -14.40 18.00
N ILE A 230 -6.02 -13.33 17.99
CA ILE A 230 -5.81 -12.15 17.14
C ILE A 230 -4.89 -11.18 17.88
N ALA A 231 -3.62 -11.17 17.58
CA ALA A 231 -2.66 -10.33 18.29
C ALA A 231 -1.38 -10.03 17.50
N GLY A 232 -1.43 -10.13 16.19
CA GLY A 232 -0.27 -10.01 15.32
C GLY A 232 0.71 -11.17 15.44
N LEU A 233 1.42 -11.47 14.36
CA LEU A 233 2.45 -12.53 14.35
C LEU A 233 3.67 -12.10 15.15
N TRP A 234 4.38 -11.06 14.69
CA TRP A 234 5.40 -10.40 15.48
C TRP A 234 4.76 -9.38 16.42
N ARG A 235 5.21 -9.39 17.67
CA ARG A 235 4.59 -8.58 18.73
C ARG A 235 5.20 -7.19 18.91
N GLY A 236 6.12 -6.84 18.04
CA GLY A 236 6.89 -5.58 18.12
C GLY A 236 8.13 -5.70 18.98
N GLY A 237 9.02 -4.72 18.87
CA GLY A 237 10.29 -4.65 19.56
C GLY A 237 11.45 -5.21 18.76
N ASP A 238 12.62 -5.29 19.38
CA ASP A 238 13.80 -5.91 18.78
C ASP A 238 13.80 -7.44 18.94
N HIS A 239 14.55 -8.10 18.07
CA HIS A 239 14.72 -9.57 18.13
C HIS A 239 15.87 -9.99 19.06
N GLY A 240 16.49 -9.06 19.76
CA GLY A 240 17.64 -9.23 20.64
C GLY A 240 18.73 -8.19 20.39
N ASP A 241 19.88 -8.38 21.02
CA ASP A 241 21.01 -7.46 20.91
C ASP A 241 21.47 -7.32 19.44
N GLU A 242 21.77 -6.09 19.02
CA GLU A 242 22.28 -5.74 17.69
C GLU A 242 21.28 -6.02 16.53
N THR A 243 20.00 -6.16 16.80
CA THR A 243 18.93 -6.25 15.79
C THR A 243 18.18 -4.94 15.65
N GLN A 244 17.34 -4.82 14.61
CA GLN A 244 16.49 -3.65 14.45
C GLN A 244 15.21 -3.82 15.27
N GLU A 245 14.70 -2.70 15.78
CA GLU A 245 13.33 -2.63 16.26
C GLU A 245 12.38 -2.75 15.07
N THR A 246 11.37 -3.59 15.24
CA THR A 246 10.40 -3.93 14.20
C THR A 246 9.00 -3.75 14.77
N GLU A 247 8.11 -3.11 14.04
CA GLU A 247 6.74 -2.88 14.47
C GLU A 247 5.95 -4.18 14.59
N ILE A 248 4.86 -4.14 15.34
CA ILE A 248 3.91 -5.26 15.44
C ILE A 248 3.35 -5.59 14.05
N THR A 249 3.16 -6.88 13.75
CA THR A 249 2.52 -7.31 12.49
C THR A 249 1.00 -7.19 12.61
N ASP A 250 0.48 -6.01 12.32
CA ASP A 250 -0.95 -5.70 12.37
C ASP A 250 -1.54 -5.30 11.01
N GLN A 251 -0.70 -5.21 9.99
CA GLN A 251 -1.01 -4.78 8.63
C GLN A 251 0.00 -5.31 7.63
N CYS A 252 -0.35 -5.31 6.33
CA CYS A 252 0.62 -5.43 5.25
C CYS A 252 0.87 -4.05 4.64
N HIS A 253 2.11 -3.77 4.28
CA HIS A 253 2.43 -2.63 3.45
C HIS A 253 2.04 -2.93 2.00
N ASP A 254 2.41 -4.12 1.52
CA ASP A 254 2.14 -4.56 0.16
C ASP A 254 1.84 -6.07 0.10
N ILE A 255 0.96 -6.44 -0.86
CA ILE A 255 0.66 -7.84 -1.18
C ILE A 255 0.82 -8.02 -2.68
N THR A 256 1.69 -8.90 -3.10
CA THR A 256 1.87 -9.27 -4.51
C THR A 256 1.25 -10.61 -4.80
N VAL A 257 0.52 -10.73 -5.91
CA VAL A 257 -0.18 -11.95 -6.30
C VAL A 257 0.56 -12.70 -7.41
N PHE A 258 0.54 -14.02 -7.36
CA PHE A 258 1.02 -14.91 -8.41
C PHE A 258 -0.08 -15.92 -8.77
N PRO A 259 -1.07 -15.51 -9.60
CA PRO A 259 -2.30 -16.27 -9.82
C PRO A 259 -2.06 -17.65 -10.42
N SER A 260 -1.05 -17.83 -11.28
CA SER A 260 -0.78 -19.12 -11.93
C SER A 260 -0.36 -20.23 -10.96
N ALA A 261 0.11 -19.88 -9.76
CA ALA A 261 0.39 -20.82 -8.67
C ALA A 261 -0.65 -20.75 -7.54
N SER A 262 -1.69 -19.93 -7.68
CA SER A 262 -2.67 -19.63 -6.61
C SER A 262 -2.02 -19.16 -5.32
N LEU A 263 -0.97 -18.35 -5.44
CA LEU A 263 -0.21 -17.79 -4.32
C LEU A 263 -0.27 -16.26 -4.29
N ALA A 264 -0.18 -15.72 -3.09
CA ALA A 264 0.17 -14.32 -2.88
C ALA A 264 1.23 -14.22 -1.76
N ALA A 265 2.02 -13.16 -1.78
CA ALA A 265 3.03 -12.89 -0.75
C ALA A 265 2.80 -11.48 -0.20
N GLY A 266 2.71 -11.36 1.13
CA GLY A 266 2.54 -10.10 1.84
C GLY A 266 3.82 -9.69 2.56
N ALA A 267 4.22 -8.45 2.40
CA ALA A 267 5.22 -7.79 3.23
C ALA A 267 4.47 -7.00 4.31
N CYS A 268 4.50 -7.50 5.55
CA CYS A 268 3.54 -7.12 6.56
C CYS A 268 4.24 -6.72 7.86
N SER A 269 4.63 -5.44 7.96
CA SER A 269 5.30 -4.87 9.15
C SER A 269 6.47 -5.70 9.66
N GLY A 270 6.24 -6.69 10.52
CA GLY A 270 7.27 -7.55 11.13
C GLY A 270 7.45 -8.91 10.46
N ASN A 271 6.69 -9.25 9.42
CA ASN A 271 6.71 -10.58 8.79
C ASN A 271 6.58 -10.53 7.26
N GLY A 272 7.24 -11.48 6.60
CA GLY A 272 6.85 -11.92 5.27
C GLY A 272 5.84 -13.06 5.37
N ILE A 273 4.77 -13.01 4.57
CA ILE A 273 3.65 -13.95 4.66
C ILE A 273 3.41 -14.58 3.28
N LEU A 274 3.12 -15.88 3.27
CA LEU A 274 2.66 -16.58 2.07
C LEU A 274 1.18 -16.95 2.23
N PHE A 275 0.38 -16.62 1.21
CA PHE A 275 -1.04 -16.91 1.16
C PHE A 275 -1.37 -17.95 0.09
N ASP A 276 -2.30 -18.83 0.41
CA ASP A 276 -3.09 -19.61 -0.55
C ASP A 276 -4.28 -18.76 -0.99
N ILE A 277 -4.38 -18.51 -2.30
CA ILE A 277 -5.45 -17.76 -2.95
C ILE A 277 -6.20 -18.62 -3.97
N THR A 278 -6.25 -19.95 -3.77
CA THR A 278 -7.05 -20.88 -4.60
C THR A 278 -8.52 -20.44 -4.66
N ASP A 279 -9.05 -19.92 -3.56
CA ASP A 279 -10.27 -19.13 -3.52
C ASP A 279 -9.89 -17.66 -3.25
N PRO A 280 -9.88 -16.79 -4.27
CA PRO A 280 -9.44 -15.42 -4.11
C PRO A 280 -10.36 -14.60 -3.18
N THR A 281 -11.57 -15.08 -2.90
CA THR A 281 -12.48 -14.43 -1.95
C THR A 281 -12.22 -14.82 -0.50
N LYS A 282 -11.35 -15.81 -0.26
CA LYS A 282 -11.02 -16.36 1.06
C LYS A 282 -9.53 -16.67 1.19
N PRO A 283 -8.67 -15.66 1.12
CA PRO A 283 -7.23 -15.86 1.26
C PRO A 283 -6.89 -16.47 2.62
N ARG A 284 -5.92 -17.35 2.62
CA ARG A 284 -5.52 -18.07 3.82
C ARG A 284 -4.00 -18.05 3.95
N ARG A 285 -3.49 -17.56 5.07
CA ARG A 285 -2.05 -17.69 5.37
C ARG A 285 -1.67 -19.15 5.45
N ILE A 286 -0.61 -19.55 4.74
CA ILE A 286 -0.05 -20.91 4.75
C ILE A 286 1.35 -20.96 5.32
N ASP A 287 2.07 -19.84 5.34
CA ASP A 287 3.36 -19.71 5.99
C ASP A 287 3.67 -18.26 6.35
N ASP A 288 4.59 -18.07 7.29
CA ASP A 288 5.15 -16.77 7.64
C ASP A 288 6.60 -16.89 8.08
N VAL A 289 7.36 -15.85 7.84
CA VAL A 289 8.78 -15.73 8.22
C VAL A 289 9.05 -14.37 8.82
N THR A 290 10.10 -14.28 9.62
CA THR A 290 10.66 -13.03 10.12
C THR A 290 12.15 -12.98 9.86
N ASP A 291 12.72 -11.77 9.81
CA ASP A 291 14.15 -11.52 9.65
C ASP A 291 14.59 -10.51 10.71
N THR A 292 15.53 -10.89 11.54
CA THR A 292 16.02 -10.06 12.65
C THR A 292 16.78 -8.82 12.21
N GLY A 293 17.15 -8.76 10.93
CA GLY A 293 17.80 -7.61 10.30
C GLY A 293 16.84 -6.61 9.67
N PHE A 294 15.54 -6.92 9.61
CA PHE A 294 14.55 -6.04 9.01
C PHE A 294 13.91 -5.12 10.05
N ALA A 295 13.76 -3.84 9.70
CA ALA A 295 12.98 -2.87 10.47
C ALA A 295 11.50 -2.88 10.06
N TYR A 296 11.24 -2.95 8.76
CA TYR A 296 9.89 -2.92 8.23
C TYR A 296 9.79 -3.70 6.91
N TRP A 297 8.95 -4.73 6.87
CA TRP A 297 8.69 -5.51 5.67
C TRP A 297 7.83 -4.69 4.70
N HIS A 298 8.42 -4.28 3.58
CA HIS A 298 7.88 -3.23 2.72
C HIS A 298 7.21 -3.77 1.46
N SER A 299 7.89 -4.58 0.66
CA SER A 299 7.31 -5.17 -0.55
C SER A 299 7.72 -6.61 -0.76
N ALA A 300 6.90 -7.34 -1.52
CA ALA A 300 7.13 -8.70 -1.91
C ALA A 300 7.11 -8.82 -3.44
N THR A 301 7.99 -9.66 -4.02
CA THR A 301 8.04 -9.87 -5.47
C THR A 301 8.38 -11.31 -5.77
N PHE A 302 7.54 -11.99 -6.56
CA PHE A 302 7.82 -13.32 -7.06
C PHE A 302 8.81 -13.28 -8.23
N ASN A 303 9.62 -14.35 -8.38
CA ASN A 303 10.30 -14.60 -9.64
C ASN A 303 9.31 -15.11 -10.71
N ASN A 304 9.75 -15.16 -11.96
CA ASN A 304 8.87 -15.43 -13.10
C ASN A 304 8.18 -16.81 -13.09
N ASP A 305 8.70 -17.77 -12.33
CA ASP A 305 8.14 -19.13 -12.23
C ASP A 305 7.43 -19.40 -10.88
N GLY A 306 7.37 -18.40 -9.98
CA GLY A 306 6.69 -18.50 -8.70
C GLY A 306 7.37 -19.44 -7.70
N THR A 307 8.63 -19.81 -7.92
CA THR A 307 9.40 -20.68 -7.02
C THR A 307 10.15 -19.94 -5.95
N LYS A 308 10.21 -18.60 -6.06
CA LYS A 308 10.91 -17.71 -5.13
C LYS A 308 10.10 -16.47 -4.87
N VAL A 309 10.27 -15.93 -3.67
CA VAL A 309 9.82 -14.59 -3.32
C VAL A 309 10.98 -13.80 -2.72
N LEU A 310 11.05 -12.53 -3.08
CA LEU A 310 11.95 -11.54 -2.53
C LEU A 310 11.14 -10.59 -1.67
N PHE A 311 11.57 -10.34 -0.44
CA PHE A 311 11.02 -9.30 0.44
C PHE A 311 12.05 -8.20 0.62
N THR A 312 11.58 -6.97 0.76
CA THR A 312 12.42 -5.80 0.97
C THR A 312 12.26 -5.25 2.38
N ASP A 313 13.36 -4.71 2.94
CA ASP A 313 13.37 -3.98 4.20
C ASP A 313 13.36 -2.47 3.93
N GLU A 314 12.34 -1.77 4.43
CA GLU A 314 12.30 -0.32 4.44
C GLU A 314 13.08 0.23 5.63
N TRP A 315 14.41 0.10 5.57
CA TRP A 315 15.29 0.61 6.61
C TRP A 315 15.24 2.12 6.71
N GLY A 316 14.80 2.63 7.85
CA GLY A 316 14.63 4.05 8.10
C GLY A 316 13.21 4.57 7.83
N GLY A 317 12.24 3.67 7.54
CA GLY A 317 10.81 3.97 7.45
C GLY A 317 10.46 5.00 6.39
N GLY A 318 11.07 4.91 5.19
CA GLY A 318 10.76 5.79 4.05
C GLY A 318 11.25 7.24 4.15
N GLY A 319 11.53 7.74 5.37
CA GLY A 319 11.91 9.13 5.58
C GLY A 319 13.39 9.42 5.35
N ARG A 320 14.27 8.44 5.49
CA ARG A 320 15.73 8.61 5.41
C ARG A 320 16.41 7.37 4.84
N ALA A 321 17.30 7.55 3.87
CA ALA A 321 18.20 6.48 3.45
C ALA A 321 19.23 6.23 4.55
N ARG A 322 19.29 5.00 5.08
CA ARG A 322 20.19 4.63 6.18
C ARG A 322 21.13 3.47 5.88
N CYS A 323 21.33 3.10 4.62
CA CYS A 323 22.28 2.07 4.21
C CYS A 323 23.72 2.59 4.33
N ARG A 324 24.24 2.64 5.55
CA ARG A 324 25.58 3.16 5.85
C ARG A 324 26.63 2.05 5.68
N ALA A 325 27.88 2.44 5.43
CA ALA A 325 28.98 1.50 5.22
C ALA A 325 29.23 0.55 6.42
N TRP A 326 28.83 0.94 7.61
CA TRP A 326 29.02 0.17 8.85
C TRP A 326 27.76 -0.53 9.34
N ASP A 327 26.61 -0.38 8.66
CA ASP A 327 25.41 -1.13 8.98
C ASP A 327 25.62 -2.62 8.69
N PRO A 328 25.08 -3.52 9.52
CA PRO A 328 25.05 -4.95 9.23
C PRO A 328 24.51 -5.24 7.83
N MET A 329 25.00 -6.31 7.20
CA MET A 329 24.64 -6.64 5.81
C MET A 329 23.17 -7.02 5.62
N ASN A 330 22.49 -7.46 6.68
CA ASN A 330 21.06 -7.78 6.66
C ASN A 330 20.14 -6.60 6.95
N TRP A 331 20.67 -5.42 7.28
CA TRP A 331 19.87 -4.21 7.44
C TRP A 331 19.66 -3.50 6.10
N GLY A 332 18.40 -3.14 5.79
CA GLY A 332 18.05 -2.54 4.51
C GLY A 332 18.40 -3.43 3.32
N ALA A 333 18.32 -4.73 3.49
CA ALA A 333 18.57 -5.72 2.46
C ALA A 333 17.28 -6.23 1.82
N ASN A 334 17.44 -6.96 0.73
CA ASN A 334 16.38 -7.80 0.18
C ASN A 334 16.62 -9.24 0.66
N ALA A 335 15.61 -9.86 1.26
CA ALA A 335 15.69 -11.27 1.65
C ALA A 335 15.02 -12.14 0.59
N ILE A 336 15.72 -13.17 0.14
CA ILE A 336 15.25 -14.10 -0.89
C ILE A 336 14.90 -15.42 -0.21
N TYR A 337 13.69 -15.90 -0.47
CA TYR A 337 13.18 -17.18 -0.01
C TYR A 337 12.84 -18.09 -1.17
N ASP A 338 13.18 -19.37 -1.07
CA ASP A 338 12.65 -20.42 -1.93
C ASP A 338 11.25 -20.81 -1.44
N ILE A 339 10.32 -21.09 -2.35
CA ILE A 339 8.99 -21.63 -2.01
C ILE A 339 9.04 -23.14 -2.23
N VAL A 340 9.05 -23.89 -1.14
CA VAL A 340 9.15 -25.35 -1.13
C VAL A 340 7.94 -25.95 -0.42
N GLU A 341 7.11 -26.69 -1.16
CA GLU A 341 5.90 -27.32 -0.60
C GLU A 341 4.99 -26.35 0.21
N GLY A 342 4.87 -25.09 -0.27
CA GLY A 342 4.08 -24.06 0.42
C GLY A 342 4.75 -23.44 1.64
N LYS A 343 6.06 -23.60 1.79
CA LYS A 343 6.87 -23.03 2.87
C LYS A 343 7.93 -22.08 2.31
N LEU A 344 8.23 -21.05 3.09
CA LEU A 344 9.27 -20.07 2.81
C LEU A 344 10.59 -20.52 3.42
N GLU A 345 11.54 -20.93 2.59
CA GLU A 345 12.87 -21.33 3.01
C GLU A 345 13.89 -20.21 2.69
N PHE A 346 14.49 -19.63 3.73
CA PHE A 346 15.48 -18.56 3.55
C PHE A 346 16.63 -19.03 2.68
N ARG A 347 16.96 -18.22 1.66
CA ARG A 347 18.06 -18.48 0.72
C ARG A 347 19.27 -17.59 0.97
N SER A 348 19.06 -16.29 0.94
CA SER A 348 20.14 -15.30 1.04
C SER A 348 19.59 -13.89 1.19
N HIS A 349 20.46 -12.98 1.63
CA HIS A 349 20.24 -11.54 1.47
C HIS A 349 20.96 -11.01 0.23
N PHE A 350 20.36 -9.99 -0.36
CA PHE A 350 21.00 -9.13 -1.35
C PHE A 350 20.94 -7.69 -0.85
N LYS A 351 22.09 -7.03 -0.85
CA LYS A 351 22.23 -5.61 -0.52
C LYS A 351 23.10 -4.95 -1.56
N MET A 352 22.75 -3.72 -1.94
CA MET A 352 23.62 -2.95 -2.83
C MET A 352 25.01 -2.79 -2.23
N PRO A 353 26.10 -2.98 -3.02
CA PRO A 353 27.45 -3.01 -2.49
C PRO A 353 28.01 -1.63 -2.13
N ALA A 354 27.25 -0.56 -2.35
CA ALA A 354 27.63 0.81 -2.07
C ALA A 354 26.73 1.42 -1.00
N PRO A 355 27.30 2.17 -0.02
CA PRO A 355 26.51 2.93 0.93
C PRO A 355 25.59 3.93 0.22
N GLN A 356 24.38 4.06 0.71
CA GLN A 356 23.45 5.09 0.27
C GLN A 356 23.56 6.31 1.20
N LYS A 357 23.40 7.52 0.64
CA LYS A 357 23.42 8.79 1.38
C LYS A 357 22.06 9.40 1.39
#